data_e6843eab3e546b85ded13c546465b08f
#
_entry.id   e6843eab3e546b85ded13c546465b08f
#
_cell.length_a   1.000
_cell.length_b   1.000
_cell.length_c   1.000
_cell.angle_alpha   90.00
_cell.angle_beta   90.00
_cell.angle_gamma   90.00
#
_symmetry.space_group_name_H-M   'P 1'
#
loop_
_entity.id
_entity.type
_entity.pdbx_description
1 polymer ?
#
loop_
_entity_poly.entity_id
_entity_poly.type
_entity_poly.pdbx_seq_one_letter_code
_entity_poly.pdbx_strand_id
1 'polypeptide(L)'
;MTEIVIIAQNEAKHIRRMMDALLPLHWRIHYVADRCKDDTLKILSRYDVDVVETPAELKGRQTSFARNLGLSRCDGASSVLFLDGDRYPVFGDLRSAIRCSCSDVTCLPIEYDFRTRENFTMNYGRVINGFYSCGIHFRREAIDKILAFQNGQFFNEDLQADWGIEDTSLGDVAYHLGLSAELSEMVTLRGAFERSTVDSLDVIEKRLRFRDKLNVLWD
;
A
#
# COMPACT_ATOMS: atom_id res chain seq x y z
N MET A 1 -11.74 -12.00 -8.12
CA MET A 1 -12.28 -11.27 -6.94
C MET A 1 -11.18 -10.40 -6.38
N THR A 2 -11.50 -9.19 -5.91
CA THR A 2 -10.53 -8.33 -5.23
C THR A 2 -10.22 -8.87 -3.84
N GLU A 3 -8.96 -8.84 -3.42
CA GLU A 3 -8.52 -9.15 -2.07
C GLU A 3 -7.76 -7.96 -1.47
N ILE A 4 -7.69 -7.89 -0.15
CA ILE A 4 -7.08 -6.76 0.57
C ILE A 4 -5.86 -7.26 1.33
N VAL A 5 -4.72 -6.59 1.15
CA VAL A 5 -3.52 -6.77 1.98
C VAL A 5 -3.39 -5.57 2.90
N ILE A 6 -3.36 -5.82 4.20
CA ILE A 6 -3.15 -4.80 5.23
C ILE A 6 -1.84 -5.10 5.94
N ILE A 7 -0.95 -4.13 6.02
CA ILE A 7 0.25 -4.24 6.85
C ILE A 7 0.14 -3.33 8.07
N ALA A 8 0.56 -3.82 9.23
CA ALA A 8 0.44 -3.04 10.45
C ALA A 8 1.46 -3.42 11.52
N GLN A 9 1.88 -2.43 12.28
CA GLN A 9 2.68 -2.62 13.48
C GLN A 9 2.09 -1.82 14.63
N ASN A 10 1.52 -2.52 15.64
CA ASN A 10 0.91 -1.90 16.83
C ASN A 10 -0.27 -0.96 16.52
N GLU A 11 -1.27 -1.46 15.78
CA GLU A 11 -2.43 -0.67 15.34
C GLU A 11 -3.74 -1.06 16.05
N ALA A 12 -3.67 -1.58 17.28
CA ALA A 12 -4.83 -2.02 18.07
C ALA A 12 -5.98 -0.98 18.10
N LYS A 13 -5.63 0.30 18.18
CA LYS A 13 -6.60 1.41 18.26
C LYS A 13 -7.42 1.65 16.98
N HIS A 14 -6.90 1.18 15.81
CA HIS A 14 -7.52 1.41 14.50
C HIS A 14 -8.31 0.22 13.97
N ILE A 15 -8.02 -1.01 14.44
CA ILE A 15 -8.55 -2.26 13.88
C ILE A 15 -10.07 -2.26 13.81
N ARG A 16 -10.77 -1.86 14.89
CA ARG A 16 -12.24 -1.87 14.91
C ARG A 16 -12.82 -1.04 13.75
N ARG A 17 -12.40 0.22 13.63
CA ARG A 17 -12.90 1.12 12.58
C ARG A 17 -12.58 0.61 11.18
N MET A 18 -11.39 0.05 11.02
CA MET A 18 -10.97 -0.56 9.75
C MET A 18 -11.85 -1.76 9.41
N MET A 19 -12.08 -2.69 10.33
CA MET A 19 -12.91 -3.87 10.10
C MET A 19 -14.37 -3.48 9.85
N ASP A 20 -14.94 -2.53 10.60
CA ASP A 20 -16.29 -2.01 10.39
C ASP A 20 -16.47 -1.45 8.97
N ALA A 21 -15.41 -0.85 8.39
CA ALA A 21 -15.46 -0.30 7.04
C ALA A 21 -15.20 -1.35 5.93
N LEU A 22 -14.38 -2.37 6.19
CA LEU A 22 -13.94 -3.31 5.15
C LEU A 22 -14.74 -4.61 5.10
N LEU A 23 -15.20 -5.14 6.23
CA LEU A 23 -15.95 -6.41 6.26
C LEU A 23 -17.24 -6.38 5.42
N PRO A 24 -18.01 -5.27 5.34
CA PRO A 24 -19.19 -5.21 4.48
C PRO A 24 -18.90 -5.38 2.98
N LEU A 25 -17.64 -5.26 2.56
CA LEU A 25 -17.23 -5.50 1.17
C LEU A 25 -17.24 -6.99 0.81
N HIS A 26 -17.19 -7.89 1.80
CA HIS A 26 -17.06 -9.34 1.61
C HIS A 26 -15.86 -9.72 0.73
N TRP A 27 -14.79 -8.93 0.79
CA TRP A 27 -13.51 -9.24 0.20
C TRP A 27 -12.65 -10.00 1.22
N ARG A 28 -11.81 -10.91 0.73
CA ARG A 28 -10.86 -11.57 1.62
C ARG A 28 -9.82 -10.57 2.09
N ILE A 29 -9.53 -10.57 3.39
CA ILE A 29 -8.57 -9.67 4.03
C ILE A 29 -7.40 -10.51 4.54
N HIS A 30 -6.19 -10.16 4.10
CA HIS A 30 -4.93 -10.69 4.57
C HIS A 30 -4.26 -9.62 5.41
N TYR A 31 -4.22 -9.82 6.72
CA TYR A 31 -3.64 -8.87 7.65
C TYR A 31 -2.25 -9.33 8.07
N VAL A 32 -1.23 -8.58 7.70
CA VAL A 32 0.17 -8.85 8.05
C VAL A 32 0.54 -8.04 9.29
N ALA A 33 0.66 -8.73 10.42
CA ALA A 33 1.06 -8.14 11.69
C ALA A 33 2.60 -8.11 11.79
N ASP A 34 3.20 -6.93 11.61
CA ASP A 34 4.65 -6.79 11.68
C ASP A 34 5.12 -6.67 13.14
N ARG A 35 5.42 -7.82 13.77
CA ARG A 35 6.01 -7.89 15.12
C ARG A 35 5.24 -7.03 16.14
N CYS A 36 3.90 -7.13 16.14
CA CYS A 36 3.03 -6.39 17.04
C CYS A 36 3.28 -6.77 18.51
N LYS A 37 3.32 -5.75 19.37
CA LYS A 37 3.53 -5.90 20.82
C LYS A 37 2.34 -5.41 21.66
N ASP A 38 1.35 -4.82 21.01
CA ASP A 38 0.10 -4.34 21.61
C ASP A 38 -1.03 -5.39 21.44
N ASP A 39 -2.26 -5.01 21.74
CA ASP A 39 -3.43 -5.89 21.61
C ASP A 39 -3.87 -6.15 20.15
N THR A 40 -3.08 -5.79 19.12
CA THR A 40 -3.44 -5.96 17.70
C THR A 40 -3.91 -7.37 17.40
N LEU A 41 -3.09 -8.40 17.68
CA LEU A 41 -3.43 -9.79 17.40
C LEU A 41 -4.65 -10.27 18.18
N LYS A 42 -4.76 -9.90 19.44
CA LYS A 42 -5.89 -10.23 20.30
C LYS A 42 -7.21 -9.61 19.81
N ILE A 43 -7.16 -8.44 19.22
CA ILE A 43 -8.34 -7.80 18.64
C ILE A 43 -8.68 -8.47 17.32
N LEU A 44 -7.70 -8.72 16.45
CA LEU A 44 -7.89 -9.40 15.15
C LEU A 44 -8.51 -10.79 15.28
N SER A 45 -8.19 -11.55 16.35
CA SER A 45 -8.77 -12.88 16.57
C SER A 45 -10.31 -12.92 16.71
N ARG A 46 -10.96 -11.75 16.77
CA ARG A 46 -12.43 -11.60 16.82
C ARG A 46 -13.07 -11.46 15.44
N TYR A 47 -12.27 -11.36 14.39
CA TYR A 47 -12.71 -11.12 13.03
C TYR A 47 -12.34 -12.30 12.13
N ASP A 48 -13.16 -12.54 11.12
CA ASP A 48 -12.84 -13.54 10.08
C ASP A 48 -11.91 -12.92 9.04
N VAL A 49 -10.61 -12.90 9.37
CA VAL A 49 -9.53 -12.38 8.53
C VAL A 49 -8.34 -13.34 8.58
N ASP A 50 -7.62 -13.45 7.46
CA ASP A 50 -6.37 -14.23 7.42
C ASP A 50 -5.24 -13.39 8.03
N VAL A 51 -4.74 -13.81 9.19
CA VAL A 51 -3.67 -13.10 9.90
C VAL A 51 -2.36 -13.87 9.74
N VAL A 52 -1.33 -13.16 9.30
CA VAL A 52 0.04 -13.68 9.24
C VAL A 52 0.99 -12.73 9.97
N GLU A 53 1.94 -13.29 10.70
CA GLU A 53 2.96 -12.50 11.40
C GLU A 53 4.28 -12.51 10.64
N THR A 54 4.98 -11.37 10.61
CA THR A 54 6.35 -11.34 10.09
C THR A 54 7.29 -12.04 11.07
N PRO A 55 8.38 -12.67 10.60
CA PRO A 55 9.36 -13.32 11.46
C PRO A 55 9.93 -12.35 12.51
N ALA A 56 10.00 -12.81 13.76
CA ALA A 56 10.42 -11.99 14.91
C ALA A 56 11.89 -11.55 14.85
N GLU A 57 12.73 -12.31 14.17
CA GLU A 57 14.17 -12.07 13.99
C GLU A 57 14.49 -10.93 13.01
N LEU A 58 13.53 -10.51 12.19
CA LEU A 58 13.72 -9.42 11.25
C LEU A 58 14.00 -8.10 11.98
N LYS A 59 14.98 -7.36 11.49
CA LYS A 59 15.39 -6.08 12.09
C LYS A 59 14.94 -4.91 11.22
N GLY A 60 14.71 -3.77 11.85
CA GLY A 60 14.30 -2.56 11.17
C GLY A 60 12.86 -2.64 10.64
N ARG A 61 12.51 -1.73 9.76
CA ARG A 61 11.20 -1.73 9.09
C ARG A 61 11.20 -2.77 7.99
N GLN A 62 10.06 -3.44 7.86
CA GLN A 62 9.90 -4.56 6.94
C GLN A 62 8.67 -4.35 6.03
N THR A 63 8.44 -3.11 5.60
CA THR A 63 7.24 -2.75 4.82
C THR A 63 7.15 -3.49 3.50
N SER A 64 8.24 -3.56 2.72
CA SER A 64 8.29 -4.33 1.46
C SER A 64 8.05 -5.81 1.70
N PHE A 65 8.78 -6.40 2.66
CA PHE A 65 8.63 -7.80 3.03
C PHE A 65 7.20 -8.12 3.49
N ALA A 66 6.64 -7.30 4.39
CA ALA A 66 5.29 -7.49 4.90
C ALA A 66 4.24 -7.44 3.78
N ARG A 67 4.36 -6.48 2.84
CA ARG A 67 3.45 -6.39 1.70
C ARG A 67 3.62 -7.57 0.73
N ASN A 68 4.85 -8.00 0.45
CA ASN A 68 5.11 -9.19 -0.36
C ASN A 68 4.56 -10.46 0.31
N LEU A 69 4.71 -10.60 1.63
CA LEU A 69 4.14 -11.69 2.41
C LEU A 69 2.61 -11.70 2.32
N GLY A 70 1.96 -10.53 2.45
CA GLY A 70 0.52 -10.40 2.27
C GLY A 70 0.09 -10.73 0.84
N LEU A 71 0.82 -10.25 -0.17
CA LEU A 71 0.53 -10.54 -1.58
C LEU A 71 0.64 -12.04 -1.89
N SER A 72 1.59 -12.74 -1.31
CA SER A 72 1.74 -14.20 -1.48
C SER A 72 0.54 -15.00 -0.97
N ARG A 73 -0.33 -14.40 -0.17
CA ARG A 73 -1.59 -15.01 0.29
C ARG A 73 -2.76 -14.79 -0.69
N CYS A 74 -2.58 -13.90 -1.66
CA CYS A 74 -3.62 -13.51 -2.62
C CYS A 74 -3.60 -14.37 -3.90
N ASP A 75 -3.40 -15.67 -3.76
CA ASP A 75 -3.37 -16.59 -4.89
C ASP A 75 -4.73 -16.67 -5.56
N GLY A 76 -4.77 -16.37 -6.88
CA GLY A 76 -5.99 -16.38 -7.67
C GLY A 76 -6.87 -15.12 -7.54
N ALA A 77 -6.46 -14.12 -6.76
CA ALA A 77 -7.14 -12.82 -6.75
C ALA A 77 -7.04 -12.15 -8.12
N SER A 78 -8.16 -11.61 -8.62
CA SER A 78 -8.16 -10.84 -9.88
C SER A 78 -7.56 -9.44 -9.72
N SER A 79 -7.46 -8.98 -8.50
CA SER A 79 -6.83 -7.71 -8.14
C SER A 79 -6.56 -7.64 -6.63
N VAL A 80 -5.64 -6.77 -6.22
CA VAL A 80 -5.25 -6.61 -4.82
C VAL A 80 -5.23 -5.13 -4.45
N LEU A 81 -5.85 -4.81 -3.31
CA LEU A 81 -5.79 -3.51 -2.66
C LEU A 81 -4.83 -3.56 -1.48
N PHE A 82 -3.82 -2.69 -1.46
CA PHE A 82 -2.89 -2.52 -0.34
C PHE A 82 -3.33 -1.37 0.55
N LEU A 83 -3.36 -1.60 1.86
CA LEU A 83 -3.66 -0.62 2.90
C LEU A 83 -2.66 -0.71 4.04
N ASP A 84 -2.42 0.40 4.73
CA ASP A 84 -1.75 0.39 6.03
C ASP A 84 -2.77 0.23 7.15
N GLY A 85 -2.36 -0.29 8.31
CA GLY A 85 -3.22 -0.63 9.43
C GLY A 85 -3.97 0.55 10.08
N ASP A 86 -3.61 1.77 9.75
CA ASP A 86 -4.25 3.00 10.19
C ASP A 86 -5.05 3.70 9.07
N ARG A 87 -5.27 3.05 7.91
CA ARG A 87 -5.97 3.59 6.74
C ARG A 87 -7.27 2.85 6.48
N TYR A 88 -8.39 3.57 6.43
CA TYR A 88 -9.71 3.00 6.18
C TYR A 88 -10.59 3.96 5.39
N PRO A 89 -11.53 3.46 4.58
CA PRO A 89 -12.45 4.31 3.84
C PRO A 89 -13.39 5.04 4.80
N VAL A 90 -13.59 6.35 4.57
CA VAL A 90 -14.50 7.19 5.37
C VAL A 90 -15.60 7.82 4.55
N PHE A 91 -15.37 8.04 3.27
CA PHE A 91 -16.33 8.59 2.33
C PHE A 91 -16.32 7.82 1.04
N GLY A 92 -17.49 7.75 0.40
CA GLY A 92 -17.65 7.14 -0.90
C GLY A 92 -17.79 5.63 -0.86
N ASP A 93 -17.72 5.03 -2.04
CA ASP A 93 -17.92 3.59 -2.25
C ASP A 93 -16.64 2.97 -2.82
N LEU A 94 -15.88 2.31 -1.94
CA LEU A 94 -14.64 1.64 -2.29
C LEU A 94 -14.84 0.55 -3.36
N ARG A 95 -15.98 -0.16 -3.30
CA ARG A 95 -16.29 -1.19 -4.29
C ARG A 95 -16.47 -0.59 -5.68
N SER A 96 -17.23 0.49 -5.77
CA SER A 96 -17.41 1.20 -7.03
C SER A 96 -16.12 1.83 -7.53
N ALA A 97 -15.31 2.41 -6.65
CA ALA A 97 -14.01 2.97 -7.00
C ALA A 97 -13.12 1.94 -7.72
N ILE A 98 -13.04 0.73 -7.19
CA ILE A 98 -12.23 -0.35 -7.77
C ILE A 98 -12.87 -0.92 -9.04
N ARG A 99 -14.19 -1.11 -9.06
CA ARG A 99 -14.89 -1.73 -10.22
C ARG A 99 -14.97 -0.82 -11.42
N CYS A 100 -15.12 0.49 -11.21
CA CYS A 100 -15.26 1.46 -12.30
C CYS A 100 -13.91 1.88 -12.88
N SER A 101 -12.82 1.63 -12.17
CA SER A 101 -11.48 1.87 -12.69
C SER A 101 -11.23 1.04 -13.95
N CYS A 102 -10.70 1.68 -14.99
CA CYS A 102 -10.24 1.02 -16.20
C CYS A 102 -8.71 0.87 -16.24
N SER A 103 -8.00 1.47 -15.29
CA SER A 103 -6.54 1.48 -15.23
C SER A 103 -5.96 0.21 -14.61
N ASP A 104 -4.70 -0.06 -14.91
CA ASP A 104 -3.93 -1.15 -14.30
C ASP A 104 -3.75 -0.92 -12.80
N VAL A 105 -3.65 0.36 -12.42
CA VAL A 105 -3.43 0.83 -11.05
C VAL A 105 -4.46 1.89 -10.69
N THR A 106 -5.08 1.76 -9.52
CA THR A 106 -5.99 2.77 -8.96
C THR A 106 -5.46 3.28 -7.64
N CYS A 107 -5.12 4.56 -7.58
CA CYS A 107 -4.73 5.22 -6.35
C CYS A 107 -5.96 5.78 -5.64
N LEU A 108 -6.04 5.60 -4.33
CA LEU A 108 -7.11 6.11 -3.49
C LEU A 108 -6.62 7.35 -2.74
N PRO A 109 -7.35 8.48 -2.78
CA PRO A 109 -6.96 9.67 -2.06
C PRO A 109 -7.03 9.44 -0.54
N ILE A 110 -6.09 10.04 0.19
CA ILE A 110 -5.99 9.92 1.64
C ILE A 110 -6.20 11.30 2.25
N GLU A 111 -7.19 11.41 3.14
CA GLU A 111 -7.39 12.57 4.00
C GLU A 111 -6.72 12.32 5.35
N TYR A 112 -5.81 13.19 5.73
CA TYR A 112 -5.21 13.16 7.06
C TYR A 112 -6.08 13.95 8.05
N ASP A 113 -6.30 13.39 9.22
CA ASP A 113 -7.10 14.02 10.30
C ASP A 113 -6.28 15.16 10.87
N PHE A 114 -6.34 16.36 10.28
CA PHE A 114 -5.83 17.50 10.89
C PHE A 114 -5.97 18.87 10.40
N ARG A 115 -5.86 19.67 11.20
CA ARG A 115 -5.63 21.11 11.44
C ARG A 115 -4.92 21.91 10.32
N THR A 116 -4.48 21.30 9.25
CA THR A 116 -3.93 21.93 8.06
C THR A 116 -4.57 21.32 6.83
N ARG A 117 -5.80 21.71 6.56
CA ARG A 117 -6.51 21.42 5.30
C ARG A 117 -5.77 21.89 4.05
N GLU A 118 -4.64 22.56 4.18
CA GLU A 118 -4.07 23.32 3.06
C GLU A 118 -3.05 22.58 2.21
N ASN A 119 -2.47 21.44 2.63
CA ASN A 119 -1.27 20.98 1.94
C ASN A 119 -1.16 19.52 1.56
N PHE A 120 -2.15 18.68 1.76
CA PHE A 120 -2.02 17.28 1.35
C PHE A 120 -3.25 16.73 0.62
N THR A 121 -3.74 17.45 -0.36
CA THR A 121 -4.25 16.78 -1.54
C THR A 121 -2.99 16.31 -2.26
N MET A 122 -2.54 15.13 -1.98
CA MET A 122 -1.48 14.54 -2.77
C MET A 122 -2.01 14.42 -4.18
N ASN A 123 -1.54 15.32 -5.05
CA ASN A 123 -1.86 15.33 -6.46
C ASN A 123 -1.22 14.13 -7.14
N TYR A 124 -1.75 12.95 -6.92
CA TYR A 124 -1.37 11.74 -7.64
C TYR A 124 -1.50 11.91 -9.16
N GLY A 125 -2.31 12.85 -9.62
CA GLY A 125 -2.55 13.12 -11.04
C GLY A 125 -1.41 13.80 -11.80
N ARG A 126 -0.35 14.24 -11.14
CA ARG A 126 0.82 14.87 -11.80
C ARG A 126 2.14 14.20 -11.51
N VAL A 127 2.21 13.30 -10.56
CA VAL A 127 3.43 12.56 -10.26
C VAL A 127 3.18 11.12 -10.68
N ILE A 128 3.33 10.87 -11.94
CA ILE A 128 3.29 9.52 -12.55
C ILE A 128 4.26 8.56 -11.85
N ASN A 129 5.16 9.07 -11.03
CA ASN A 129 6.30 8.36 -10.46
C ASN A 129 6.25 8.23 -8.93
N GLY A 130 5.10 8.28 -8.29
CA GLY A 130 5.05 8.12 -6.84
C GLY A 130 3.75 7.48 -6.43
N PHE A 131 3.78 6.19 -6.11
CA PHE A 131 2.67 5.54 -5.44
C PHE A 131 2.85 5.66 -3.94
N TYR A 132 1.72 5.71 -3.23
CA TYR A 132 1.69 5.49 -1.80
C TYR A 132 0.93 4.20 -1.56
N SER A 133 1.64 3.19 -1.14
CA SER A 133 1.13 1.84 -0.94
C SER A 133 0.04 1.72 0.13
N CYS A 134 -0.26 2.78 0.84
CA CYS A 134 -1.31 2.84 1.84
C CYS A 134 -2.72 3.15 1.29
N GLY A 135 -2.97 2.89 0.03
CA GLY A 135 -4.26 3.11 -0.63
C GLY A 135 -4.13 2.89 -2.13
N ILE A 136 -3.54 1.77 -2.51
CA ILE A 136 -3.28 1.48 -3.92
C ILE A 136 -3.82 0.11 -4.30
N HIS A 137 -4.54 0.07 -5.39
CA HIS A 137 -5.11 -1.13 -5.97
C HIS A 137 -4.43 -1.47 -7.28
N PHE A 138 -4.09 -2.74 -7.48
CA PHE A 138 -3.51 -3.27 -8.70
C PHE A 138 -4.38 -4.38 -9.28
N ARG A 139 -4.55 -4.40 -10.59
CA ARG A 139 -5.07 -5.55 -11.32
C ARG A 139 -4.04 -6.68 -11.36
N ARG A 140 -4.51 -7.92 -11.48
CA ARG A 140 -3.63 -9.10 -11.51
C ARG A 140 -2.60 -9.01 -12.63
N GLU A 141 -2.99 -8.60 -13.81
CA GLU A 141 -2.09 -8.46 -14.94
C GLU A 141 -0.94 -7.49 -14.69
N ALA A 142 -1.22 -6.40 -13.97
CA ALA A 142 -0.18 -5.45 -13.55
C ALA A 142 0.75 -6.06 -12.50
N ILE A 143 0.19 -6.79 -11.52
CA ILE A 143 0.97 -7.49 -10.50
C ILE A 143 1.92 -8.50 -11.17
N ASP A 144 1.42 -9.30 -12.10
CA ASP A 144 2.20 -10.33 -12.78
C ASP A 144 3.35 -9.73 -13.61
N LYS A 145 3.09 -8.59 -14.30
CA LYS A 145 4.15 -7.86 -15.03
C LYS A 145 5.24 -7.35 -14.09
N ILE A 146 4.87 -6.78 -12.94
CA ILE A 146 5.82 -6.27 -11.95
C ILE A 146 6.63 -7.40 -11.33
N LEU A 147 5.98 -8.51 -10.94
CA LEU A 147 6.65 -9.69 -10.41
C LEU A 147 7.66 -10.27 -11.41
N ALA A 148 7.28 -10.38 -12.69
CA ALA A 148 8.17 -10.85 -13.74
C ALA A 148 9.38 -9.93 -13.93
N PHE A 149 9.16 -8.61 -13.88
CA PHE A 149 10.23 -7.62 -14.04
C PHE A 149 11.19 -7.58 -12.83
N GLN A 150 10.67 -7.72 -11.62
CA GLN A 150 11.44 -7.65 -10.37
C GLN A 150 11.84 -9.03 -9.81
N ASN A 151 11.95 -10.07 -10.65
CA ASN A 151 12.39 -11.42 -10.27
C ASN A 151 11.57 -12.03 -9.11
N GLY A 152 10.26 -11.83 -9.13
CA GLY A 152 9.34 -12.41 -8.15
C GLY A 152 9.06 -11.54 -6.92
N GLN A 153 9.66 -10.35 -6.80
CA GLN A 153 9.33 -9.37 -5.77
C GLN A 153 8.36 -8.33 -6.34
N PHE A 154 7.26 -8.06 -5.66
CA PHE A 154 6.36 -6.99 -6.05
C PHE A 154 6.82 -5.63 -5.48
N PHE A 155 7.14 -5.58 -4.18
CA PHE A 155 7.86 -4.50 -3.54
C PHE A 155 9.32 -4.89 -3.41
N ASN A 156 10.24 -4.00 -3.80
CA ASN A 156 11.67 -4.28 -3.73
C ASN A 156 12.16 -4.28 -2.27
N GLU A 157 12.57 -5.45 -1.77
CA GLU A 157 12.98 -5.61 -0.37
C GLU A 157 14.36 -5.01 -0.08
N ASP A 158 15.19 -4.77 -1.08
CA ASP A 158 16.47 -4.07 -0.91
C ASP A 158 16.28 -2.58 -0.58
N LEU A 159 15.09 -2.04 -0.84
CA LEU A 159 14.73 -0.64 -0.61
C LEU A 159 13.92 -0.41 0.67
N GLN A 160 13.61 -1.46 1.43
CA GLN A 160 12.70 -1.38 2.58
C GLN A 160 13.28 -0.71 3.83
N ALA A 161 14.59 -0.49 3.88
CA ALA A 161 15.26 0.05 5.07
C ALA A 161 14.86 1.49 5.40
N ASP A 162 14.31 2.22 4.43
CA ASP A 162 14.00 3.63 4.52
C ASP A 162 12.52 3.88 4.17
N TRP A 163 11.95 4.94 4.75
CA TRP A 163 10.54 5.29 4.55
C TRP A 163 10.24 5.76 3.11
N GLY A 164 9.22 5.16 2.49
CA GLY A 164 8.61 5.70 1.27
C GLY A 164 9.39 5.45 -0.01
N ILE A 165 10.51 4.70 0.05
CA ILE A 165 11.24 4.34 -1.18
C ILE A 165 10.56 3.16 -1.86
N GLU A 166 10.09 2.19 -1.10
CA GLU A 166 9.53 0.96 -1.64
C GLU A 166 8.30 1.21 -2.50
N ASP A 167 7.44 2.14 -2.08
CA ASP A 167 6.21 2.47 -2.81
C ASP A 167 6.47 3.44 -3.96
N THR A 168 7.33 4.43 -3.76
CA THR A 168 7.71 5.34 -4.85
C THR A 168 8.53 4.63 -5.93
N SER A 169 9.39 3.67 -5.57
CA SER A 169 10.11 2.84 -6.55
C SER A 169 9.19 1.90 -7.33
N LEU A 170 8.12 1.42 -6.69
CA LEU A 170 7.08 0.67 -7.38
C LEU A 170 6.39 1.52 -8.46
N GLY A 171 6.18 2.82 -8.19
CA GLY A 171 5.68 3.76 -9.17
C GLY A 171 6.62 3.92 -10.37
N ASP A 172 7.93 4.01 -10.11
CA ASP A 172 8.94 4.06 -11.17
C ASP A 172 8.94 2.78 -12.04
N VAL A 173 8.79 1.61 -11.43
CA VAL A 173 8.64 0.32 -12.16
C VAL A 173 7.36 0.29 -12.98
N ALA A 174 6.23 0.70 -12.41
CA ALA A 174 4.96 0.74 -13.12
C ALA A 174 5.01 1.66 -14.34
N TYR A 175 5.65 2.82 -14.20
CA TYR A 175 5.89 3.75 -15.31
C TYR A 175 6.77 3.13 -16.40
N HIS A 176 7.90 2.51 -16.01
CA HIS A 176 8.79 1.82 -16.95
C HIS A 176 8.08 0.71 -17.73
N LEU A 177 7.15 0.01 -17.11
CA LEU A 177 6.34 -1.04 -17.72
C LEU A 177 5.17 -0.52 -18.55
N GLY A 178 4.95 0.80 -18.61
CA GLY A 178 3.85 1.44 -19.31
C GLY A 178 2.48 1.12 -18.71
N LEU A 179 2.40 0.87 -17.39
CA LEU A 179 1.14 0.61 -16.71
C LEU A 179 0.34 1.92 -16.60
N SER A 180 -0.96 1.83 -16.89
CA SER A 180 -1.88 2.94 -16.69
C SER A 180 -2.21 3.12 -15.20
N ALA A 181 -2.28 4.37 -14.74
CA ALA A 181 -2.64 4.68 -13.36
C ALA A 181 -3.66 5.82 -13.31
N GLU A 182 -4.58 5.75 -12.38
CA GLU A 182 -5.57 6.79 -12.13
C GLU A 182 -5.75 7.08 -10.64
N LEU A 183 -6.19 8.30 -10.31
CA LEU A 183 -6.66 8.65 -8.99
C LEU A 183 -8.18 8.51 -8.96
N SER A 184 -8.70 7.69 -8.04
CA SER A 184 -10.14 7.56 -7.87
C SER A 184 -10.70 8.75 -7.09
N GLU A 185 -11.76 9.37 -7.63
CA GLU A 185 -12.52 10.41 -6.93
C GLU A 185 -13.73 9.84 -6.16
N MET A 186 -13.95 8.53 -6.22
CA MET A 186 -15.16 7.88 -5.71
C MET A 186 -15.08 7.50 -4.23
N VAL A 187 -13.89 7.53 -3.64
CA VAL A 187 -13.66 7.14 -2.25
C VAL A 187 -12.51 7.94 -1.67
N THR A 188 -12.57 8.23 -0.38
CA THR A 188 -11.47 8.82 0.36
C THR A 188 -11.14 7.96 1.57
N LEU A 189 -9.85 7.66 1.75
CA LEU A 189 -9.31 7.00 2.93
C LEU A 189 -9.00 8.05 4.00
N ARG A 190 -9.16 7.69 5.26
CA ARG A 190 -8.63 8.48 6.38
C ARG A 190 -7.38 7.80 6.91
N GLY A 191 -6.39 8.61 7.22
CA GLY A 191 -5.17 8.17 7.84
C GLY A 191 -4.89 8.89 9.14
N ALA A 192 -4.33 8.18 10.12
CA ALA A 192 -3.73 8.81 11.27
C ALA A 192 -2.42 9.47 10.85
N PHE A 193 -2.26 10.75 11.19
CA PHE A 193 -1.01 11.46 10.92
C PHE A 193 -0.04 11.24 12.09
N GLU A 194 0.89 10.34 11.94
CA GLU A 194 2.11 10.37 12.72
C GLU A 194 3.18 11.04 11.86
N ARG A 195 3.85 12.07 12.39
CA ARG A 195 4.90 12.81 11.68
C ARG A 195 5.83 11.84 10.97
N SER A 196 5.75 11.79 9.64
CA SER A 196 6.77 11.13 8.85
C SER A 196 8.10 11.86 9.06
N THR A 197 9.13 11.12 9.30
CA THR A 197 10.50 11.64 9.21
C THR A 197 10.71 12.15 7.79
N VAL A 198 11.25 13.35 7.69
CA VAL A 198 11.68 13.93 6.41
C VAL A 198 12.62 12.91 5.73
N ASP A 199 12.43 12.68 4.44
CA ASP A 199 13.31 11.85 3.64
C ASP A 199 14.76 12.30 3.84
N SER A 200 15.59 11.38 4.30
CA SER A 200 17.02 11.66 4.41
C SER A 200 17.64 11.76 3.01
N LEU A 201 18.73 12.51 2.86
CA LEU A 201 19.46 12.59 1.58
C LEU A 201 19.83 11.19 1.06
N ASP A 202 20.15 10.25 1.95
CA ASP A 202 20.46 8.86 1.63
C ASP A 202 19.26 8.14 0.94
N VAL A 203 18.05 8.39 1.39
CA VAL A 203 16.81 7.88 0.81
C VAL A 203 16.63 8.38 -0.63
N ILE A 204 16.83 9.68 -0.83
CA ILE A 204 16.74 10.32 -2.15
C ILE A 204 17.79 9.74 -3.10
N GLU A 205 19.04 9.61 -2.64
CA GLU A 205 20.13 9.04 -3.44
C GLU A 205 19.87 7.59 -3.85
N LYS A 206 19.38 6.75 -2.93
CA LYS A 206 19.04 5.35 -3.23
C LYS A 206 17.95 5.27 -4.31
N ARG A 207 16.93 6.12 -4.21
CA ARG A 207 15.88 6.19 -5.21
C ARG A 207 16.40 6.64 -6.58
N LEU A 208 17.23 7.67 -6.62
CA LEU A 208 17.84 8.14 -7.86
C LEU A 208 18.67 7.03 -8.52
N ARG A 209 19.55 6.34 -7.76
CA ARG A 209 20.31 5.21 -8.27
C ARG A 209 19.43 4.06 -8.79
N PHE A 210 18.30 3.80 -8.14
CA PHE A 210 17.35 2.80 -8.61
C PHE A 210 16.71 3.22 -9.93
N ARG A 211 16.28 4.48 -10.06
CA ARG A 211 15.73 5.04 -11.30
C ARG A 211 16.71 5.03 -12.46
N ASP A 212 17.98 5.35 -12.19
CA ASP A 212 19.04 5.28 -13.19
C ASP A 212 19.18 3.85 -13.75
N LYS A 213 19.06 2.82 -12.90
CA LYS A 213 19.07 1.41 -13.34
C LYS A 213 17.87 1.06 -14.23
N LEU A 214 16.73 1.71 -14.02
CA LEU A 214 15.52 1.51 -14.83
C LEU A 214 15.55 2.27 -16.16
N ASN A 215 16.56 3.12 -16.40
CA ASN A 215 16.59 4.06 -17.53
C ASN A 215 15.32 4.91 -17.65
N VAL A 216 14.73 5.25 -16.52
CA VAL A 216 13.55 6.13 -16.48
C VAL A 216 14.03 7.56 -16.72
N LEU A 217 13.78 8.06 -17.92
CA LEU A 217 14.05 9.46 -18.26
C LEU A 217 13.00 10.34 -17.61
N TRP A 218 13.46 11.45 -17.06
CA TRP A 218 12.60 12.52 -16.57
C TRP A 218 12.33 13.50 -17.71
N ASP A 219 11.09 13.70 -18.02
CA ASP A 219 10.63 14.88 -18.79
C ASP A 219 10.29 16.01 -17.83
#